data_0b3e12fe40f3194aa8566a5634f9e44b
#
_entry.id   0b3e12fe40f3194aa8566a5634f9e44b
#
_cell.length_a   1.000
_cell.length_b   1.000
_cell.length_c   1.000
_cell.angle_alpha   90.00
_cell.angle_beta   90.00
_cell.angle_gamma   90.00
#
_symmetry.space_group_name_H-M   'P 1'
#
loop_
_entity.id
_entity.type
_entity.pdbx_description
1 polymer ?
#
loop_
_entity_poly.entity_id
_entity_poly.type
_entity_poly.pdbx_seq_one_letter_code
_entity_poly.pdbx_strand_id
1 'polypeptide(L)'
;DLMCSPFDYFGCMIFMMKQIEKEEQTIYNVFPMRSEVIPKHIRLDTTTLVHLLMTKKQGNKTDYLLEGNLKKYEDKIWKFFFRTERQCFNKPQYKFQHMIETDGISCSLLLIRKDLVGKKLPMMKKGVNNEKYIDELTDYTQLQNKKIVAIDPGICDLIYCVNADNKEANKFRYSQDQRRKETKKKKYSKIQLELKKEKIHGKTIIEWETELSKLNRKSLNMTKFKEYIQKKSEINGMLFSFYEKYIFRKLRLQSYRNTKRSEQKMLNNFKRIFGNEKDVVVCFGDYEQKKQMKFKEATKGKGMRTLFRKAGFQTYLVDEFRTSKMCSKCEIGICKKTMVRENPKPYRTGNIIVHGLICCKNGCGYWNRDVNGSTNIYKIAYNAINNKERPNYLSRSKNLSGSLDELPKPKFIRSAKGKLCRFLVGFCPI
;
A
#
# COMPACT_ATOMS: atom_id res chain seq x y z
N ASP A 1 23.01 -16.49 -21.45
CA ASP A 1 23.95 -16.14 -20.45
C ASP A 1 23.34 -15.96 -19.08
N LEU A 2 23.05 -14.75 -18.56
CA LEU A 2 22.49 -14.60 -17.20
C LEU A 2 21.17 -15.37 -16.99
N MET A 3 20.34 -15.51 -18.00
CA MET A 3 19.08 -16.28 -17.93
C MET A 3 19.30 -17.80 -18.02
N CYS A 4 20.36 -18.24 -18.70
CA CYS A 4 20.68 -19.65 -18.88
C CYS A 4 21.49 -20.21 -17.70
N SER A 5 22.45 -19.43 -17.18
CA SER A 5 23.36 -19.82 -16.10
C SER A 5 23.47 -18.74 -15.02
N PRO A 6 22.38 -18.45 -14.28
CA PRO A 6 22.36 -17.36 -13.30
C PRO A 6 23.35 -17.55 -12.15
N PHE A 7 23.72 -18.79 -11.86
CA PHE A 7 24.66 -19.09 -10.76
C PHE A 7 26.10 -18.66 -11.05
N ASP A 8 26.50 -18.62 -12.32
CA ASP A 8 27.87 -18.19 -12.71
C ASP A 8 28.10 -16.71 -12.41
N TYR A 9 27.05 -15.92 -12.43
CA TYR A 9 27.08 -14.49 -12.15
C TYR A 9 26.88 -14.15 -10.66
N PHE A 10 26.61 -15.15 -9.83
CA PHE A 10 26.26 -14.92 -8.43
C PHE A 10 27.38 -14.25 -7.64
N GLY A 11 28.63 -14.67 -7.85
CA GLY A 11 29.80 -14.06 -7.22
C GLY A 11 29.95 -12.58 -7.57
N CYS A 12 29.82 -12.24 -8.84
CA CYS A 12 29.87 -10.87 -9.34
C CYS A 12 28.74 -10.00 -8.74
N MET A 13 27.53 -10.51 -8.70
CA MET A 13 26.39 -9.80 -8.13
C MET A 13 26.54 -9.54 -6.62
N ILE A 14 27.08 -10.49 -5.86
CA ILE A 14 27.42 -10.30 -4.44
C ILE A 14 28.52 -9.27 -4.26
N PHE A 15 29.54 -9.28 -5.14
CA PHE A 15 30.61 -8.29 -5.13
C PHE A 15 30.04 -6.88 -5.34
N MET A 16 29.21 -6.68 -6.37
CA MET A 16 28.56 -5.40 -6.63
C MET A 16 27.74 -4.92 -5.43
N MET A 17 26.99 -5.83 -4.78
CA MET A 17 26.21 -5.48 -3.60
C MET A 17 27.08 -5.04 -2.42
N LYS A 18 28.25 -5.65 -2.25
CA LYS A 18 29.23 -5.23 -1.22
C LYS A 18 29.79 -3.83 -1.50
N GLN A 19 30.01 -3.48 -2.77
CA GLN A 19 30.45 -2.13 -3.12
C GLN A 19 29.34 -1.10 -2.83
N ILE A 20 28.10 -1.39 -3.21
CA ILE A 20 26.93 -0.54 -2.92
C ILE A 20 26.75 -0.35 -1.40
N GLU A 21 27.01 -1.40 -0.60
CA GLU A 21 26.97 -1.31 0.87
C GLU A 21 28.05 -0.39 1.42
N LYS A 22 29.28 -0.45 0.88
CA LYS A 22 30.38 0.44 1.25
C LYS A 22 30.08 1.91 0.95
N GLU A 23 29.36 2.17 -0.13
CA GLU A 23 28.91 3.51 -0.53
C GLU A 23 27.67 3.99 0.25
N GLU A 24 27.23 3.25 1.27
CA GLU A 24 26.04 3.54 2.08
C GLU A 24 24.72 3.66 1.26
N GLN A 25 24.71 3.13 0.05
CA GLN A 25 23.54 3.12 -0.81
C GLN A 25 22.52 2.03 -0.40
N THR A 26 21.33 2.09 -0.98
CA THR A 26 20.28 1.13 -0.67
C THR A 26 20.56 -0.22 -1.32
N ILE A 27 20.80 -1.23 -0.50
CA ILE A 27 21.02 -2.62 -0.95
C ILE A 27 19.72 -3.18 -1.57
N TYR A 28 19.83 -3.78 -2.74
CA TYR A 28 18.75 -4.50 -3.41
C TYR A 28 18.96 -6.02 -3.37
N ASN A 29 17.93 -6.79 -3.67
CA ASN A 29 18.09 -8.25 -3.78
C ASN A 29 18.73 -8.59 -5.13
N VAL A 30 19.91 -9.18 -5.11
CA VAL A 30 20.62 -9.62 -6.30
C VAL A 30 19.81 -10.62 -7.09
N PHE A 31 19.23 -11.62 -6.42
CA PHE A 31 18.26 -12.53 -7.01
C PHE A 31 16.86 -12.17 -6.56
N PRO A 32 15.92 -11.91 -7.48
CA PRO A 32 14.51 -11.69 -7.17
C PRO A 32 13.85 -13.03 -6.80
N MET A 33 14.22 -13.58 -5.65
CA MET A 33 13.62 -14.80 -5.14
C MET A 33 12.17 -14.56 -4.75
N ARG A 34 11.30 -15.48 -5.12
CA ARG A 34 9.91 -15.45 -4.66
C ARG A 34 9.89 -15.55 -3.14
N SER A 35 9.20 -14.59 -2.52
CA SER A 35 8.92 -14.62 -1.08
C SER A 35 7.77 -15.55 -0.74
N GLU A 36 6.94 -15.89 -1.71
CA GLU A 36 5.76 -16.72 -1.57
C GLU A 36 6.07 -18.15 -1.99
N VAL A 37 5.50 -19.12 -1.28
CA VAL A 37 5.65 -20.55 -1.57
C VAL A 37 4.90 -20.89 -2.86
N ILE A 38 3.68 -20.38 -3.01
CA ILE A 38 2.85 -20.57 -4.21
C ILE A 38 2.75 -19.25 -4.97
N PRO A 39 2.84 -19.25 -6.31
CA PRO A 39 2.55 -18.07 -7.11
C PRO A 39 1.15 -17.51 -6.80
N LYS A 40 1.03 -16.20 -6.71
CA LYS A 40 -0.27 -15.54 -6.49
C LYS A 40 -1.24 -15.83 -7.62
N HIS A 41 -0.73 -15.85 -8.83
CA HIS A 41 -1.45 -16.15 -10.04
C HIS A 41 -0.50 -16.73 -11.07
N ILE A 42 -1.05 -17.48 -11.98
CA ILE A 42 -0.40 -17.89 -13.23
C ILE A 42 -0.94 -17.04 -14.35
N ARG A 43 -0.08 -16.77 -15.33
CA ARG A 43 -0.43 -16.02 -16.52
C ARG A 43 -0.54 -17.00 -17.68
N LEU A 44 -1.67 -16.97 -18.36
CA LEU A 44 -1.94 -17.74 -19.57
C LEU A 44 -2.00 -16.76 -20.73
N ASP A 45 -1.06 -16.85 -21.63
CA ASP A 45 -1.04 -16.19 -22.92
C ASP A 45 -1.25 -17.21 -24.04
N THR A 46 -1.28 -16.78 -25.29
CA THR A 46 -1.50 -17.66 -26.45
C THR A 46 -0.44 -18.77 -26.53
N THR A 47 0.83 -18.43 -26.31
CA THR A 47 1.94 -19.39 -26.32
C THR A 47 1.75 -20.47 -25.26
N THR A 48 1.40 -20.06 -24.03
CA THR A 48 1.14 -20.97 -22.92
C THR A 48 -0.03 -21.90 -23.21
N LEU A 49 -1.11 -21.40 -23.84
CA LEU A 49 -2.26 -22.23 -24.22
C LEU A 49 -1.86 -23.31 -25.21
N VAL A 50 -1.06 -22.97 -26.25
CA VAL A 50 -0.56 -23.94 -27.20
C VAL A 50 0.31 -25.00 -26.55
N HIS A 51 1.29 -24.59 -25.74
CA HIS A 51 2.21 -25.52 -25.08
C HIS A 51 1.52 -26.46 -24.09
N LEU A 52 0.68 -25.93 -23.22
CA LEU A 52 0.15 -26.68 -22.07
C LEU A 52 -1.17 -27.39 -22.35
N LEU A 53 -2.08 -26.75 -23.10
CA LEU A 53 -3.47 -27.20 -23.18
C LEU A 53 -3.86 -27.73 -24.58
N MET A 54 -3.12 -27.41 -25.64
CA MET A 54 -3.49 -27.84 -26.99
C MET A 54 -3.25 -29.33 -27.16
N THR A 55 -4.20 -30.00 -27.79
CA THR A 55 -4.15 -31.44 -28.11
C THR A 55 -4.04 -31.65 -29.62
N LYS A 56 -3.68 -32.86 -30.07
CA LYS A 56 -3.59 -33.22 -31.49
C LYS A 56 -4.91 -32.98 -32.25
N LYS A 57 -6.06 -33.07 -31.58
CA LYS A 57 -7.39 -32.79 -32.15
C LYS A 57 -7.58 -31.33 -32.62
N GLN A 58 -6.84 -30.38 -32.03
CA GLN A 58 -6.92 -28.96 -32.34
C GLN A 58 -5.90 -28.51 -33.38
N GLY A 59 -4.95 -29.39 -33.72
CA GLY A 59 -3.90 -29.15 -34.69
C GLY A 59 -2.50 -29.45 -34.17
N ASN A 60 -1.51 -29.31 -35.03
CA ASN A 60 -0.13 -29.52 -34.67
C ASN A 60 0.41 -28.29 -33.89
N LYS A 61 0.96 -28.51 -32.72
CA LYS A 61 1.56 -27.43 -31.90
C LYS A 61 2.67 -26.68 -32.64
N THR A 62 3.50 -27.41 -33.38
CA THR A 62 4.64 -26.84 -34.09
C THR A 62 4.20 -25.79 -35.09
N ASP A 63 3.12 -26.05 -35.84
CA ASP A 63 2.61 -25.12 -36.86
C ASP A 63 2.13 -23.81 -36.29
N TYR A 64 1.48 -23.86 -35.11
CA TYR A 64 1.02 -22.65 -34.42
C TYR A 64 2.15 -21.85 -33.77
N LEU A 65 3.28 -22.51 -33.40
CA LEU A 65 4.43 -21.88 -32.78
C LEU A 65 5.42 -21.29 -33.79
N LEU A 66 5.26 -21.54 -35.08
CA LEU A 66 6.07 -20.92 -36.15
C LEU A 66 5.93 -19.40 -36.09
N GLU A 67 6.99 -18.69 -36.48
CA GLU A 67 7.04 -17.25 -36.51
C GLU A 67 5.88 -16.64 -37.27
N GLY A 68 5.17 -15.70 -36.67
CA GLY A 68 3.99 -15.05 -37.24
C GLY A 68 2.67 -15.81 -37.07
N ASN A 69 2.67 -17.13 -36.97
CA ASN A 69 1.45 -17.95 -36.91
C ASN A 69 0.69 -17.76 -35.58
N LEU A 70 1.38 -17.61 -34.46
CA LEU A 70 0.73 -17.33 -33.17
C LEU A 70 -0.20 -16.14 -33.26
N LYS A 71 0.26 -15.04 -33.86
CA LYS A 71 -0.52 -13.82 -34.00
C LYS A 71 -1.67 -13.97 -35.01
N LYS A 72 -1.42 -14.69 -36.10
CA LYS A 72 -2.41 -14.96 -37.14
C LYS A 72 -3.57 -15.81 -36.64
N TYR A 73 -3.28 -16.81 -35.80
CA TYR A 73 -4.29 -17.76 -35.32
C TYR A 73 -4.72 -17.51 -33.89
N GLU A 74 -4.35 -16.38 -33.28
CA GLU A 74 -4.58 -16.05 -31.89
C GLU A 74 -6.05 -16.18 -31.48
N ASP A 75 -6.97 -15.55 -32.21
CA ASP A 75 -8.42 -15.62 -31.94
C ASP A 75 -8.95 -17.07 -32.05
N LYS A 76 -8.46 -17.87 -33.05
CA LYS A 76 -8.85 -19.26 -33.22
C LYS A 76 -8.39 -20.13 -32.05
N ILE A 77 -7.15 -19.96 -31.60
CA ILE A 77 -6.58 -20.68 -30.46
C ILE A 77 -7.38 -20.41 -29.21
N TRP A 78 -7.70 -19.14 -28.93
CA TRP A 78 -8.48 -18.77 -27.76
C TRP A 78 -9.91 -19.32 -27.78
N LYS A 79 -10.56 -19.39 -28.94
CA LYS A 79 -11.88 -19.99 -29.13
C LYS A 79 -11.93 -21.49 -28.84
N PHE A 80 -10.81 -22.20 -28.97
CA PHE A 80 -10.76 -23.63 -28.60
C PHE A 80 -10.99 -23.85 -27.10
N PHE A 81 -10.57 -22.89 -26.25
CA PHE A 81 -10.57 -23.04 -24.80
C PHE A 81 -11.60 -22.15 -24.10
N PHE A 82 -11.96 -21.02 -24.69
CA PHE A 82 -12.81 -20.00 -24.07
C PHE A 82 -13.92 -19.53 -25.00
N ARG A 83 -15.08 -19.23 -24.44
CA ARG A 83 -16.18 -18.59 -25.16
C ARG A 83 -15.93 -17.08 -25.22
N THR A 84 -15.07 -16.67 -26.17
CA THR A 84 -14.59 -15.28 -26.30
C THR A 84 -15.68 -14.30 -26.74
N GLU A 85 -16.84 -14.78 -27.21
CA GLU A 85 -18.01 -13.99 -27.57
C GLU A 85 -18.76 -13.42 -26.35
N ARG A 86 -18.52 -13.98 -25.14
CA ARG A 86 -19.20 -13.52 -23.94
C ARG A 86 -18.82 -12.09 -23.57
N GLN A 87 -19.77 -11.34 -22.95
CA GLN A 87 -19.58 -9.94 -22.52
C GLN A 87 -18.37 -9.69 -21.65
N CYS A 88 -17.88 -10.68 -20.91
CA CYS A 88 -16.66 -10.52 -20.09
C CYS A 88 -15.42 -10.29 -20.96
N PHE A 89 -15.35 -10.89 -22.16
CA PHE A 89 -14.27 -10.68 -23.13
C PHE A 89 -14.58 -9.53 -24.10
N ASN A 90 -15.85 -9.35 -24.46
CA ASN A 90 -16.29 -8.39 -25.46
C ASN A 90 -16.98 -7.19 -24.81
N LYS A 91 -16.19 -6.19 -24.39
CA LYS A 91 -16.70 -4.93 -23.87
C LYS A 91 -16.67 -3.85 -24.95
N PRO A 92 -17.70 -2.99 -25.07
CA PRO A 92 -17.85 -2.03 -26.18
C PRO A 92 -16.61 -1.19 -26.48
N GLN A 93 -15.95 -0.67 -25.45
CA GLN A 93 -14.80 0.25 -25.59
C GLN A 93 -13.44 -0.45 -25.45
N TYR A 94 -13.41 -1.77 -25.28
CA TYR A 94 -12.20 -2.53 -24.98
C TYR A 94 -12.00 -3.69 -25.97
N LYS A 95 -10.74 -4.06 -26.18
CA LYS A 95 -10.32 -5.25 -26.92
C LYS A 95 -9.61 -6.21 -25.98
N PHE A 96 -9.93 -7.48 -26.05
CA PHE A 96 -9.22 -8.53 -25.31
C PHE A 96 -7.80 -8.70 -25.83
N GLN A 97 -6.81 -8.79 -24.95
CA GLN A 97 -5.38 -8.89 -25.29
C GLN A 97 -4.84 -10.31 -25.21
N HIS A 98 -5.71 -11.31 -25.33
CA HIS A 98 -5.34 -12.72 -25.34
C HIS A 98 -4.45 -13.11 -24.16
N MET A 99 -4.79 -12.59 -22.97
CA MET A 99 -4.09 -12.88 -21.72
C MET A 99 -5.06 -12.97 -20.55
N ILE A 100 -4.91 -14.03 -19.78
CA ILE A 100 -5.66 -14.29 -18.55
C ILE A 100 -4.68 -14.50 -17.42
N GLU A 101 -4.96 -13.91 -16.26
CA GLU A 101 -4.28 -14.21 -15.01
C GLU A 101 -5.26 -14.91 -14.06
N THR A 102 -4.87 -16.06 -13.52
CA THR A 102 -5.73 -16.82 -12.60
C THR A 102 -4.94 -17.40 -11.43
N ASP A 103 -5.59 -17.47 -10.26
CA ASP A 103 -5.11 -18.17 -9.08
C ASP A 103 -5.86 -19.51 -8.86
N GLY A 104 -6.63 -19.96 -9.85
CA GLY A 104 -7.47 -21.15 -9.80
C GLY A 104 -8.86 -20.93 -9.18
N ILE A 105 -9.16 -19.73 -8.68
CA ILE A 105 -10.48 -19.37 -8.13
C ILE A 105 -11.02 -18.08 -8.76
N SER A 106 -10.15 -17.11 -8.96
CA SER A 106 -10.46 -15.87 -9.66
C SER A 106 -9.75 -15.84 -11.01
N CYS A 107 -10.34 -15.08 -11.93
CA CYS A 107 -9.77 -14.88 -13.26
C CYS A 107 -9.78 -13.38 -13.58
N SER A 108 -8.65 -12.86 -14.02
CA SER A 108 -8.49 -11.49 -14.49
C SER A 108 -8.23 -11.52 -15.99
N LEU A 109 -9.03 -10.80 -16.78
CA LEU A 109 -8.85 -10.66 -18.21
C LEU A 109 -8.09 -9.37 -18.50
N LEU A 110 -7.07 -9.43 -19.34
CA LEU A 110 -6.37 -8.24 -19.81
C LEU A 110 -7.13 -7.63 -20.98
N LEU A 111 -7.63 -6.42 -20.78
CA LEU A 111 -8.35 -5.66 -21.79
C LEU A 111 -7.63 -4.35 -22.06
N ILE A 112 -7.51 -3.95 -23.34
CA ILE A 112 -6.99 -2.64 -23.74
C ILE A 112 -8.13 -1.80 -24.32
N ARG A 113 -8.09 -0.49 -24.13
CA ARG A 113 -9.02 0.42 -24.80
C ARG A 113 -8.79 0.39 -26.31
N LYS A 114 -9.87 0.36 -27.10
CA LYS A 114 -9.78 0.26 -28.58
C LYS A 114 -8.99 1.40 -29.22
N ASP A 115 -9.08 2.61 -28.66
CA ASP A 115 -8.34 3.79 -29.11
C ASP A 115 -6.82 3.73 -28.85
N LEU A 116 -6.37 2.79 -28.00
CA LEU A 116 -4.96 2.59 -27.65
C LEU A 116 -4.35 1.33 -28.29
N VAL A 117 -5.13 0.58 -29.05
CA VAL A 117 -4.64 -0.64 -29.74
C VAL A 117 -3.58 -0.24 -30.76
N GLY A 118 -2.43 -0.91 -30.75
CA GLY A 118 -1.29 -0.62 -31.64
C GLY A 118 -0.46 0.61 -31.27
N LYS A 119 -0.89 1.40 -30.30
CA LYS A 119 -0.11 2.54 -29.83
C LYS A 119 0.83 2.11 -28.71
N LYS A 120 2.08 2.59 -28.76
CA LYS A 120 3.02 2.43 -27.66
C LYS A 120 2.48 3.22 -26.45
N LEU A 121 2.02 2.51 -25.43
CA LEU A 121 1.55 3.16 -24.20
C LEU A 121 2.72 3.93 -23.59
N PRO A 122 2.51 5.20 -23.17
CA PRO A 122 3.53 5.94 -22.48
C PRO A 122 3.92 5.14 -21.24
N MET A 123 5.21 4.82 -21.12
CA MET A 123 5.73 4.20 -19.90
C MET A 123 5.43 5.18 -18.77
N MET A 124 4.62 4.73 -17.79
CA MET A 124 4.48 5.48 -16.55
C MET A 124 5.89 5.62 -15.95
N LYS A 125 6.46 6.82 -16.04
CA LYS A 125 7.73 7.12 -15.39
C LYS A 125 7.58 6.76 -13.92
N LYS A 126 8.23 5.68 -13.50
CA LYS A 126 8.30 5.32 -12.08
C LYS A 126 8.93 6.51 -11.36
N GLY A 127 8.15 7.22 -10.56
CA GLY A 127 8.66 8.29 -9.71
C GLY A 127 8.06 9.68 -9.92
N VAL A 128 7.35 9.96 -11.00
CA VAL A 128 6.59 11.21 -11.08
C VAL A 128 5.35 11.05 -10.22
N ASN A 129 5.43 11.50 -8.99
CA ASN A 129 4.23 11.73 -8.19
C ASN A 129 3.44 12.83 -8.90
N ASN A 130 2.41 12.48 -9.65
CA ASN A 130 1.44 13.43 -10.21
C ASN A 130 0.50 13.99 -9.11
N GLU A 131 0.92 13.94 -7.87
CA GLU A 131 0.19 14.48 -6.73
C GLU A 131 0.62 15.94 -6.56
N LYS A 132 -0.24 16.85 -6.98
CA LYS A 132 -0.03 18.29 -6.86
C LYS A 132 -0.38 18.75 -5.44
N TYR A 133 0.42 19.65 -4.89
CA TYR A 133 0.06 20.39 -3.69
C TYR A 133 -0.94 21.48 -4.05
N ILE A 134 -1.82 21.79 -3.10
CA ILE A 134 -2.81 22.84 -3.29
C ILE A 134 -2.13 24.21 -3.49
N ASP A 135 -1.03 24.43 -2.80
CA ASP A 135 -0.24 25.69 -2.84
C ASP A 135 0.56 25.85 -4.15
N GLU A 136 0.68 24.80 -4.98
CA GLU A 136 1.39 24.81 -6.27
C GLU A 136 0.46 25.10 -7.46
N LEU A 137 -0.83 25.28 -7.22
CA LEU A 137 -1.77 25.58 -8.28
C LEU A 137 -1.68 27.06 -8.67
N THR A 138 -1.71 27.33 -9.96
CA THR A 138 -1.71 28.69 -10.51
C THR A 138 -3.12 29.24 -10.73
N ASP A 139 -4.12 28.35 -10.85
CA ASP A 139 -5.52 28.70 -11.09
C ASP A 139 -6.43 27.93 -10.14
N TYR A 140 -7.24 28.65 -9.39
CA TYR A 140 -8.22 28.12 -8.44
C TYR A 140 -9.66 28.31 -8.89
N THR A 141 -9.92 28.87 -10.05
CA THR A 141 -11.26 29.26 -10.55
C THR A 141 -12.25 28.07 -10.48
N GLN A 142 -11.79 26.88 -10.87
CA GLN A 142 -12.62 25.68 -10.84
C GLN A 142 -12.87 25.14 -9.43
N LEU A 143 -12.15 25.62 -8.41
CA LEU A 143 -12.23 25.13 -7.03
C LEU A 143 -13.01 26.08 -6.11
N GLN A 144 -13.13 27.36 -6.44
CA GLN A 144 -13.74 28.39 -5.59
C GLN A 144 -15.20 28.08 -5.21
N ASN A 145 -15.94 27.44 -6.11
CA ASN A 145 -17.35 27.10 -5.88
C ASN A 145 -17.55 25.69 -5.34
N LYS A 146 -16.45 24.99 -4.98
CA LYS A 146 -16.53 23.63 -4.45
C LYS A 146 -16.39 23.61 -2.94
N LYS A 147 -17.12 22.67 -2.34
CA LYS A 147 -17.00 22.37 -0.93
C LYS A 147 -15.63 21.75 -0.62
N ILE A 148 -14.90 22.38 0.27
CA ILE A 148 -13.56 21.90 0.66
C ILE A 148 -13.73 20.84 1.75
N VAL A 149 -13.13 19.67 1.57
CA VAL A 149 -13.04 18.62 2.59
C VAL A 149 -11.58 18.31 2.86
N ALA A 150 -11.13 18.64 4.05
CA ALA A 150 -9.77 18.36 4.51
C ALA A 150 -9.68 16.97 5.18
N ILE A 151 -8.62 16.24 4.89
CA ILE A 151 -8.40 14.89 5.39
C ILE A 151 -7.04 14.79 6.05
N ASP A 152 -7.05 14.43 7.34
CA ASP A 152 -5.84 14.04 8.09
C ASP A 152 -5.65 12.52 7.96
N PRO A 153 -4.59 12.02 7.29
CA PRO A 153 -4.29 10.59 7.17
C PRO A 153 -3.56 10.08 8.41
N GLY A 154 -4.15 9.10 9.09
CA GLY A 154 -3.59 8.53 10.32
C GLY A 154 -3.32 7.02 10.25
N ILE A 155 -2.89 6.46 11.38
CA ILE A 155 -2.68 5.02 11.58
C ILE A 155 -3.93 4.38 12.19
N CYS A 156 -4.51 4.99 13.20
CA CYS A 156 -5.73 4.51 13.88
C CYS A 156 -6.97 4.89 13.08
N ASP A 157 -7.14 6.16 12.79
CA ASP A 157 -8.06 6.66 11.79
C ASP A 157 -7.30 6.78 10.47
N LEU A 158 -7.67 5.95 9.49
CA LEU A 158 -7.01 5.94 8.17
C LEU A 158 -7.22 7.25 7.43
N ILE A 159 -8.39 7.84 7.64
CA ILE A 159 -8.78 9.17 7.22
C ILE A 159 -9.70 9.78 8.28
N TYR A 160 -9.44 11.01 8.62
CA TYR A 160 -10.34 11.87 9.37
C TYR A 160 -10.67 13.09 8.53
N CYS A 161 -11.95 13.25 8.17
CA CYS A 161 -12.42 14.25 7.22
C CYS A 161 -13.17 15.35 7.95
N VAL A 162 -12.89 16.60 7.61
CA VAL A 162 -13.57 17.79 8.16
C VAL A 162 -13.90 18.75 7.02
N ASN A 163 -15.13 19.26 7.04
CA ASN A 163 -15.52 20.46 6.32
C ASN A 163 -16.00 21.47 7.38
N ALA A 164 -15.42 22.65 7.40
CA ALA A 164 -15.65 23.67 8.42
C ALA A 164 -16.29 24.97 7.83
N ASP A 165 -17.00 24.88 6.72
CA ASP A 165 -17.66 26.03 6.08
C ASP A 165 -18.77 26.63 6.96
N ASN A 166 -19.40 25.82 7.80
CA ASN A 166 -20.50 26.23 8.68
C ASN A 166 -20.09 26.21 10.15
N LYS A 167 -20.88 26.84 11.03
CA LYS A 167 -20.67 26.86 12.50
C LYS A 167 -20.53 25.46 13.09
N GLU A 168 -21.23 24.46 12.53
CA GLU A 168 -21.05 23.04 12.86
C GLU A 168 -20.26 22.34 11.75
N ALA A 169 -19.02 21.96 12.07
CA ALA A 169 -18.16 21.23 11.14
C ALA A 169 -18.70 19.82 10.87
N ASN A 170 -19.00 19.52 9.63
CA ASN A 170 -19.28 18.15 9.22
C ASN A 170 -18.03 17.28 9.34
N LYS A 171 -18.16 16.13 9.99
CA LYS A 171 -17.04 15.23 10.30
C LYS A 171 -17.35 13.82 9.81
N PHE A 172 -16.33 13.17 9.27
CA PHE A 172 -16.39 11.75 8.91
C PHE A 172 -15.06 11.08 9.20
N ARG A 173 -15.09 9.87 9.72
CA ARG A 173 -13.89 9.08 9.93
C ARG A 173 -14.04 7.66 9.38
N TYR A 174 -12.94 7.10 8.91
CA TYR A 174 -12.82 5.69 8.56
C TYR A 174 -11.63 5.09 9.28
N SER A 175 -11.90 4.33 10.33
CA SER A 175 -10.86 3.81 11.21
C SER A 175 -10.25 2.48 10.70
N GLN A 176 -9.04 2.18 11.16
CA GLN A 176 -8.38 0.90 10.90
C GLN A 176 -9.16 -0.27 11.49
N ASP A 177 -9.79 -0.09 12.66
CA ASP A 177 -10.59 -1.16 13.29
C ASP A 177 -11.88 -1.41 12.52
N GLN A 178 -12.56 -0.37 12.05
CA GLN A 178 -13.70 -0.51 11.16
C GLN A 178 -13.30 -1.30 9.91
N ARG A 179 -12.20 -0.91 9.26
CA ARG A 179 -11.67 -1.60 8.08
C ARG A 179 -11.33 -3.06 8.37
N ARG A 180 -10.69 -3.37 9.51
CA ARG A 180 -10.37 -4.75 9.91
C ARG A 180 -11.61 -5.61 10.11
N LYS A 181 -12.67 -5.04 10.71
CA LYS A 181 -13.97 -5.73 10.89
C LYS A 181 -14.64 -5.99 9.55
N GLU A 182 -14.78 -4.97 8.71
CA GLU A 182 -15.49 -5.06 7.43
C GLU A 182 -14.74 -5.98 6.44
N THR A 183 -13.42 -5.94 6.39
CA THR A 183 -12.60 -6.81 5.52
C THR A 183 -12.44 -8.23 6.06
N LYS A 184 -12.86 -8.51 7.29
CA LYS A 184 -12.72 -9.80 8.01
C LYS A 184 -11.28 -10.31 8.11
N LYS A 185 -10.27 -9.45 7.93
CA LYS A 185 -8.85 -9.84 7.94
C LYS A 185 -8.45 -10.55 9.22
N LYS A 186 -8.88 -10.05 10.39
CA LYS A 186 -8.59 -10.68 11.69
C LYS A 186 -9.15 -12.10 11.77
N LYS A 187 -10.38 -12.31 11.26
CA LYS A 187 -11.01 -13.65 11.21
C LYS A 187 -10.21 -14.59 10.30
N TYR A 188 -9.84 -14.12 9.10
CA TYR A 188 -9.10 -14.94 8.14
C TYR A 188 -7.70 -15.27 8.63
N SER A 189 -7.01 -14.33 9.26
CA SER A 189 -5.72 -14.57 9.90
C SER A 189 -5.82 -15.64 11.01
N LYS A 190 -6.88 -15.60 11.83
CA LYS A 190 -7.11 -16.63 12.86
C LYS A 190 -7.32 -18.01 12.25
N ILE A 191 -8.11 -18.11 11.17
CA ILE A 191 -8.32 -19.38 10.45
C ILE A 191 -7.00 -19.91 9.89
N GLN A 192 -6.20 -19.04 9.26
CA GLN A 192 -4.89 -19.45 8.73
C GLN A 192 -3.93 -19.93 9.83
N LEU A 193 -3.90 -19.25 10.98
CA LEU A 193 -3.08 -19.69 12.11
C LEU A 193 -3.53 -21.04 12.66
N GLU A 194 -4.82 -21.30 12.70
CA GLU A 194 -5.35 -22.59 13.12
C GLU A 194 -4.94 -23.71 12.15
N LEU A 195 -5.09 -23.49 10.85
CA LEU A 195 -4.65 -24.44 9.82
C LEU A 195 -3.14 -24.73 9.90
N LYS A 196 -2.31 -23.74 10.26
CA LYS A 196 -0.86 -23.91 10.41
C LYS A 196 -0.43 -24.78 11.58
N LYS A 197 -1.34 -25.18 12.46
CA LYS A 197 -1.07 -26.18 13.52
C LYS A 197 -0.99 -27.60 12.96
N GLU A 198 -1.41 -27.82 11.72
CA GLU A 198 -1.24 -29.09 11.04
C GLU A 198 0.23 -29.52 11.04
N LYS A 199 0.46 -30.79 11.35
CA LYS A 199 1.80 -31.37 11.37
C LYS A 199 2.13 -32.06 10.06
N ILE A 200 3.29 -31.78 9.52
CA ILE A 200 3.88 -32.46 8.37
C ILE A 200 5.28 -32.92 8.78
N HIS A 201 5.57 -34.19 8.63
CA HIS A 201 6.83 -34.81 9.10
C HIS A 201 7.18 -34.47 10.56
N GLY A 202 6.19 -34.60 11.43
CA GLY A 202 6.36 -34.43 12.89
C GLY A 202 6.39 -32.99 13.40
N LYS A 203 6.52 -32.00 12.54
CA LYS A 203 6.53 -30.56 12.89
C LYS A 203 5.32 -29.84 12.34
N THR A 204 4.88 -28.78 13.04
CA THR A 204 3.84 -27.89 12.56
C THR A 204 4.36 -26.97 11.45
N ILE A 205 3.46 -26.48 10.62
CA ILE A 205 3.82 -25.48 9.58
C ILE A 205 4.47 -24.23 10.17
N ILE A 206 4.04 -23.81 11.37
CA ILE A 206 4.65 -22.68 12.09
C ILE A 206 6.10 -22.96 12.44
N GLU A 207 6.41 -24.17 12.88
CA GLU A 207 7.80 -24.57 13.23
C GLU A 207 8.69 -24.56 11.97
N TRP A 208 8.23 -25.12 10.85
CA TRP A 208 8.95 -25.08 9.59
C TRP A 208 9.21 -23.64 9.09
N GLU A 209 8.22 -22.78 9.14
CA GLU A 209 8.38 -21.35 8.80
C GLU A 209 9.33 -20.64 9.77
N THR A 210 9.29 -20.98 11.04
CA THR A 210 10.18 -20.41 12.06
C THR A 210 11.63 -20.82 11.82
N GLU A 211 11.90 -22.06 11.45
CA GLU A 211 13.25 -22.52 11.09
C GLU A 211 13.80 -21.71 9.90
N LEU A 212 13.01 -21.54 8.85
CA LEU A 212 13.42 -20.75 7.69
C LEU A 212 13.63 -19.26 8.04
N SER A 213 12.85 -18.71 8.96
CA SER A 213 12.95 -17.30 9.37
C SER A 213 14.21 -16.96 10.15
N LYS A 214 14.91 -17.97 10.71
CA LYS A 214 16.20 -17.78 11.39
C LYS A 214 17.33 -17.47 10.40
N LEU A 215 17.16 -17.81 9.12
CA LEU A 215 18.15 -17.62 8.07
C LEU A 215 17.85 -16.32 7.32
N ASN A 216 18.90 -15.53 7.05
CA ASN A 216 18.74 -14.23 6.39
C ASN A 216 18.83 -14.37 4.86
N ARG A 217 17.71 -14.20 4.16
CA ARG A 217 17.64 -14.18 2.68
C ARG A 217 18.38 -13.02 2.02
N LYS A 218 18.73 -11.98 2.77
CA LYS A 218 19.41 -10.76 2.30
C LYS A 218 20.88 -10.72 2.74
N SER A 219 21.45 -11.87 3.09
CA SER A 219 22.86 -11.94 3.48
C SER A 219 23.77 -11.71 2.27
N LEU A 220 24.78 -10.86 2.43
CA LEU A 220 25.89 -10.69 1.47
C LEU A 220 27.00 -11.74 1.69
N ASN A 221 26.90 -12.54 2.72
CA ASN A 221 27.79 -13.66 2.96
C ASN A 221 27.30 -14.88 2.16
N MET A 222 28.15 -15.36 1.24
CA MET A 222 27.86 -16.47 0.32
C MET A 222 27.46 -17.75 1.06
N THR A 223 28.18 -18.11 2.12
CA THR A 223 27.92 -19.33 2.89
C THR A 223 26.55 -19.27 3.53
N LYS A 224 26.23 -18.18 4.24
CA LYS A 224 24.91 -17.98 4.87
C LYS A 224 23.78 -17.93 3.84
N PHE A 225 24.05 -17.40 2.64
CA PHE A 225 23.04 -17.40 1.58
C PHE A 225 22.81 -18.80 1.00
N LYS A 226 23.87 -19.61 0.82
CA LYS A 226 23.74 -21.02 0.41
C LYS A 226 22.94 -21.82 1.44
N GLU A 227 23.22 -21.66 2.73
CA GLU A 227 22.46 -22.30 3.82
C GLU A 227 20.96 -21.95 3.73
N TYR A 228 20.64 -20.67 3.48
CA TYR A 228 19.26 -20.24 3.28
C TYR A 228 18.60 -20.92 2.07
N ILE A 229 19.29 -21.01 0.93
CA ILE A 229 18.74 -21.65 -0.29
C ILE A 229 18.53 -23.15 -0.06
N GLN A 230 19.50 -23.84 0.54
CA GLN A 230 19.39 -25.26 0.83
C GLN A 230 18.20 -25.54 1.74
N LYS A 231 18.10 -24.80 2.86
CA LYS A 231 16.98 -24.95 3.79
C LYS A 231 15.63 -24.61 3.14
N LYS A 232 15.59 -23.57 2.32
CA LYS A 232 14.39 -23.21 1.59
C LYS A 232 13.99 -24.30 0.59
N SER A 233 14.92 -24.90 -0.12
CA SER A 233 14.65 -26.00 -1.06
C SER A 233 14.08 -27.23 -0.34
N GLU A 234 14.67 -27.60 0.78
CA GLU A 234 14.20 -28.71 1.64
C GLU A 234 12.74 -28.51 2.10
N ILE A 235 12.43 -27.31 2.59
CA ILE A 235 11.11 -27.03 3.17
C ILE A 235 10.05 -26.70 2.10
N ASN A 236 10.44 -26.28 0.92
CA ASN A 236 9.54 -25.75 -0.10
C ASN A 236 8.47 -26.77 -0.54
N GLY A 237 8.83 -28.03 -0.73
CA GLY A 237 7.87 -29.06 -1.13
C GLY A 237 6.76 -29.27 -0.10
N MET A 238 7.11 -29.28 1.18
CA MET A 238 6.16 -29.44 2.29
C MET A 238 5.23 -28.23 2.41
N LEU A 239 5.81 -27.03 2.36
CA LEU A 239 5.03 -25.80 2.40
C LEU A 239 4.13 -25.64 1.17
N PHE A 240 4.61 -26.08 -0.01
CA PHE A 240 3.81 -26.06 -1.23
C PHE A 240 2.55 -26.90 -1.08
N SER A 241 2.67 -28.16 -0.67
CA SER A 241 1.53 -29.07 -0.46
C SER A 241 0.52 -28.53 0.55
N PHE A 242 0.99 -27.82 1.57
CA PHE A 242 0.12 -27.19 2.54
C PHE A 242 -0.62 -25.98 1.94
N TYR A 243 0.10 -25.04 1.31
CA TYR A 243 -0.46 -23.79 0.83
C TYR A 243 -1.26 -23.91 -0.48
N GLU A 244 -1.10 -25.01 -1.25
CA GLU A 244 -1.92 -25.28 -2.43
C GLU A 244 -3.38 -25.60 -2.10
N LYS A 245 -3.70 -25.90 -0.82
CA LYS A 245 -5.07 -26.17 -0.38
C LYS A 245 -6.00 -25.03 -0.81
N TYR A 246 -7.15 -25.39 -1.37
CA TYR A 246 -8.18 -24.48 -1.89
C TYR A 246 -8.57 -23.36 -0.91
N ILE A 247 -8.56 -23.65 0.39
CA ILE A 247 -8.98 -22.72 1.43
C ILE A 247 -8.20 -21.39 1.39
N PHE A 248 -6.87 -21.42 1.16
CA PHE A 248 -6.05 -20.21 1.13
C PHE A 248 -6.44 -19.27 -0.01
N ARG A 249 -6.71 -19.84 -1.20
CA ARG A 249 -7.17 -19.09 -2.37
C ARG A 249 -8.57 -18.51 -2.15
N LYS A 250 -9.48 -19.30 -1.56
CA LYS A 250 -10.83 -18.87 -1.18
C LYS A 250 -10.80 -17.70 -0.18
N LEU A 251 -9.97 -17.77 0.86
CA LEU A 251 -9.81 -16.69 1.84
C LEU A 251 -9.24 -15.41 1.19
N ARG A 252 -8.28 -15.55 0.25
CA ARG A 252 -7.72 -14.44 -0.51
C ARG A 252 -8.81 -13.72 -1.32
N LEU A 253 -9.60 -14.46 -2.09
CA LEU A 253 -10.69 -13.91 -2.89
C LEU A 253 -11.74 -13.20 -2.01
N GLN A 254 -12.12 -13.81 -0.89
CA GLN A 254 -13.06 -13.19 0.05
C GLN A 254 -12.49 -11.92 0.69
N SER A 255 -11.21 -11.91 1.04
CA SER A 255 -10.53 -10.72 1.56
C SER A 255 -10.53 -9.58 0.53
N TYR A 256 -10.27 -9.89 -0.73
CA TYR A 256 -10.33 -8.92 -1.83
C TYR A 256 -11.75 -8.34 -1.98
N ARG A 257 -12.77 -9.18 -2.08
CA ARG A 257 -14.18 -8.76 -2.20
C ARG A 257 -14.62 -7.88 -1.03
N ASN A 258 -14.32 -8.31 0.20
CA ASN A 258 -14.67 -7.53 1.38
C ASN A 258 -13.91 -6.19 1.44
N THR A 259 -12.65 -6.16 0.98
CA THR A 259 -11.90 -4.91 0.88
C THR A 259 -12.58 -3.94 -0.09
N LYS A 260 -12.98 -4.41 -1.27
CA LYS A 260 -13.70 -3.59 -2.26
C LYS A 260 -15.04 -3.08 -1.73
N ARG A 261 -15.80 -3.94 -1.04
CA ARG A 261 -17.07 -3.55 -0.39
C ARG A 261 -16.85 -2.48 0.69
N SER A 262 -15.86 -2.65 1.55
CA SER A 262 -15.54 -1.69 2.61
C SER A 262 -15.10 -0.33 2.04
N GLU A 263 -14.26 -0.33 1.01
CA GLU A 263 -13.82 0.87 0.31
C GLU A 263 -15.00 1.59 -0.36
N GLN A 264 -15.88 0.86 -1.04
CA GLN A 264 -17.07 1.43 -1.67
C GLN A 264 -18.06 2.00 -0.64
N LYS A 265 -18.28 1.28 0.48
CA LYS A 265 -19.12 1.75 1.58
C LYS A 265 -18.58 3.03 2.19
N MET A 266 -17.26 3.11 2.37
CA MET A 266 -16.59 4.32 2.87
C MET A 266 -16.82 5.50 1.92
N LEU A 267 -16.63 5.32 0.60
CA LEU A 267 -16.89 6.36 -0.40
C LEU A 267 -18.36 6.78 -0.45
N ASN A 268 -19.29 5.84 -0.35
CA ASN A 268 -20.72 6.15 -0.34
C ASN A 268 -21.11 6.96 0.91
N ASN A 269 -20.58 6.61 2.08
CA ASN A 269 -20.78 7.37 3.31
C ASN A 269 -20.16 8.78 3.21
N PHE A 270 -18.98 8.90 2.63
CA PHE A 270 -18.35 10.19 2.36
C PHE A 270 -19.22 11.07 1.47
N LYS A 271 -19.70 10.52 0.33
CA LYS A 271 -20.60 11.24 -0.60
C LYS A 271 -21.90 11.68 0.07
N ARG A 272 -22.47 10.85 0.93
CA ARG A 272 -23.70 11.18 1.67
C ARG A 272 -23.54 12.39 2.59
N ILE A 273 -22.34 12.56 3.20
CA ILE A 273 -22.08 13.63 4.16
C ILE A 273 -21.62 14.90 3.48
N PHE A 274 -20.73 14.79 2.51
CA PHE A 274 -20.08 15.97 1.92
C PHE A 274 -20.58 16.34 0.54
N GLY A 275 -21.13 15.42 -0.21
CA GLY A 275 -21.59 15.61 -1.59
C GLY A 275 -20.81 14.80 -2.61
N ASN A 276 -21.16 14.99 -3.88
CA ASN A 276 -20.61 14.23 -5.01
C ASN A 276 -19.25 14.80 -5.47
N GLU A 277 -18.59 14.06 -6.36
CA GLU A 277 -17.27 14.38 -6.92
C GLU A 277 -17.21 15.71 -7.70
N LYS A 278 -18.36 16.19 -8.22
CA LYS A 278 -18.45 17.46 -8.93
C LYS A 278 -18.44 18.66 -7.98
N ASP A 279 -19.01 18.48 -6.79
CA ASP A 279 -19.28 19.54 -5.81
C ASP A 279 -18.20 19.65 -4.74
N VAL A 280 -17.29 18.66 -4.66
CA VAL A 280 -16.33 18.53 -3.58
C VAL A 280 -14.90 18.51 -4.10
N VAL A 281 -14.01 19.25 -3.45
CA VAL A 281 -12.56 19.12 -3.56
C VAL A 281 -11.99 18.52 -2.29
N VAL A 282 -11.09 17.56 -2.45
CA VAL A 282 -10.51 16.81 -1.33
C VAL A 282 -9.06 17.21 -1.14
N CYS A 283 -8.72 17.73 0.05
CA CYS A 283 -7.39 18.16 0.42
C CYS A 283 -6.80 17.21 1.46
N PHE A 284 -5.83 16.40 1.05
CA PHE A 284 -5.17 15.42 1.91
C PHE A 284 -3.88 15.96 2.50
N GLY A 285 -3.69 15.73 3.78
CA GLY A 285 -2.38 15.85 4.40
C GLY A 285 -1.34 14.93 3.75
N ASP A 286 -0.09 15.37 3.71
CA ASP A 286 1.01 14.68 3.02
C ASP A 286 1.77 13.68 3.88
N TYR A 287 1.31 13.41 5.11
CA TYR A 287 1.97 12.48 6.03
C TYR A 287 2.15 11.08 5.45
N GLU A 288 3.41 10.65 5.36
CA GLU A 288 3.80 9.29 5.01
C GLU A 288 4.82 8.76 6.01
N GLN A 289 4.41 7.85 6.88
CA GLN A 289 5.29 7.31 7.95
C GLN A 289 6.62 6.77 7.42
N LYS A 290 6.63 6.13 6.25
CA LYS A 290 7.84 5.60 5.62
C LYS A 290 8.85 6.69 5.27
N LYS A 291 8.39 7.88 4.86
CA LYS A 291 9.26 9.01 4.53
C LYS A 291 9.80 9.71 5.79
N GLN A 292 8.97 9.80 6.82
CA GLN A 292 9.28 10.57 8.02
C GLN A 292 9.97 9.74 9.11
N MET A 293 9.79 8.42 9.13
CA MET A 293 10.38 7.51 10.13
C MET A 293 11.03 6.32 9.43
N LYS A 294 12.36 6.21 9.53
CA LYS A 294 13.10 5.03 9.05
C LYS A 294 12.59 3.76 9.76
N PHE A 295 12.50 2.66 9.04
CA PHE A 295 12.11 1.32 9.52
C PHE A 295 10.66 1.17 10.05
N LYS A 296 9.81 2.17 9.84
CA LYS A 296 8.38 2.05 10.15
C LYS A 296 7.57 1.56 8.95
N GLU A 297 6.45 0.90 9.25
CA GLU A 297 5.53 0.42 8.21
C GLU A 297 4.92 1.59 7.45
N ALA A 298 4.64 1.37 6.17
CA ALA A 298 3.99 2.38 5.34
C ALA A 298 2.54 2.61 5.78
N THR A 299 2.13 3.88 5.86
CA THR A 299 0.73 4.25 6.04
C THR A 299 -0.08 4.01 4.76
N LYS A 300 -1.40 3.95 4.88
CA LYS A 300 -2.31 3.77 3.73
C LYS A 300 -2.68 5.07 3.02
N GLY A 301 -2.10 6.21 3.38
CA GLY A 301 -2.42 7.53 2.83
C GLY A 301 -2.46 7.55 1.31
N LYS A 302 -1.38 7.10 0.64
CA LYS A 302 -1.32 7.03 -0.82
C LYS A 302 -2.42 6.17 -1.44
N GLY A 303 -2.74 5.02 -0.81
CA GLY A 303 -3.83 4.15 -1.27
C GLY A 303 -5.20 4.82 -1.15
N MET A 304 -5.44 5.57 -0.08
CA MET A 304 -6.68 6.32 0.10
C MET A 304 -6.80 7.46 -0.92
N ARG A 305 -5.75 8.26 -1.12
CA ARG A 305 -5.73 9.31 -2.17
C ARG A 305 -6.05 8.73 -3.56
N THR A 306 -5.43 7.60 -3.90
CA THR A 306 -5.70 6.90 -5.17
C THR A 306 -7.16 6.44 -5.27
N LEU A 307 -7.75 6.00 -4.15
CA LEU A 307 -9.14 5.57 -4.11
C LEU A 307 -10.11 6.73 -4.39
N PHE A 308 -9.89 7.89 -3.77
CA PHE A 308 -10.69 9.09 -4.03
C PHE A 308 -10.56 9.58 -5.47
N ARG A 309 -9.34 9.61 -6.02
CA ARG A 309 -9.11 9.97 -7.43
C ARG A 309 -9.82 9.02 -8.40
N LYS A 310 -9.75 7.71 -8.14
CA LYS A 310 -10.48 6.71 -8.95
C LYS A 310 -12.00 6.87 -8.85
N ALA A 311 -12.50 7.41 -7.75
CA ALA A 311 -13.91 7.72 -7.57
C ALA A 311 -14.33 9.06 -8.20
N GLY A 312 -13.41 9.77 -8.89
CA GLY A 312 -13.67 11.00 -9.60
C GLY A 312 -13.41 12.29 -8.83
N PHE A 313 -13.02 12.22 -7.54
CA PHE A 313 -12.75 13.41 -6.75
C PHE A 313 -11.46 14.10 -7.15
N GLN A 314 -11.51 15.42 -7.31
CA GLN A 314 -10.31 16.26 -7.38
C GLN A 314 -9.59 16.19 -6.02
N THR A 315 -8.31 15.77 -6.04
CA THR A 315 -7.57 15.45 -4.81
C THR A 315 -6.21 16.12 -4.85
N TYR A 316 -5.92 16.95 -3.86
CA TYR A 316 -4.68 17.70 -3.72
C TYR A 316 -3.98 17.37 -2.40
N LEU A 317 -2.67 17.58 -2.33
CA LEU A 317 -1.88 17.48 -1.12
C LEU A 317 -1.81 18.82 -0.39
N VAL A 318 -1.67 18.73 0.93
CA VAL A 318 -1.40 19.87 1.82
C VAL A 318 -0.22 19.51 2.70
N ASP A 319 0.78 20.40 2.79
CA ASP A 319 1.90 20.26 3.74
C ASP A 319 1.38 20.34 5.18
N GLU A 320 1.57 19.27 5.96
CA GLU A 320 1.08 19.14 7.33
C GLU A 320 1.96 19.84 8.39
N PHE A 321 2.82 20.77 8.00
CA PHE A 321 3.68 21.42 8.97
C PHE A 321 2.88 22.04 10.14
N ARG A 322 3.14 21.56 11.36
CA ARG A 322 2.50 21.96 12.62
C ARG A 322 0.97 21.75 12.74
N THR A 323 0.28 21.17 11.77
CA THR A 323 -1.19 21.03 11.78
C THR A 323 -1.71 20.26 13.00
N SER A 324 -1.02 19.23 13.47
CA SER A 324 -1.37 18.48 14.70
C SER A 324 -0.86 19.14 15.99
N LYS A 325 0.06 20.13 15.89
CA LYS A 325 0.72 20.75 17.06
C LYS A 325 0.06 22.06 17.48
N MET A 326 -0.41 22.83 16.53
CA MET A 326 -1.03 24.14 16.78
C MET A 326 -2.53 24.01 17.00
N CYS A 327 -3.07 24.81 17.92
CA CYS A 327 -4.50 24.83 18.20
C CYS A 327 -5.28 25.45 17.03
N SER A 328 -6.25 24.71 16.50
CA SER A 328 -7.10 25.22 15.42
C SER A 328 -8.11 26.28 15.85
N LYS A 329 -8.33 26.47 17.18
CA LYS A 329 -9.28 27.47 17.70
C LYS A 329 -8.63 28.82 17.94
N CYS A 330 -7.55 28.89 18.74
CA CYS A 330 -6.87 30.14 19.05
C CYS A 330 -5.73 30.50 18.12
N GLU A 331 -5.28 29.56 17.28
CA GLU A 331 -4.24 29.73 16.25
C GLU A 331 -2.83 30.09 16.77
N ILE A 332 -2.70 30.32 18.08
CA ILE A 332 -1.45 30.72 18.76
C ILE A 332 -0.94 29.61 19.67
N GLY A 333 -1.86 28.91 20.35
CA GLY A 333 -1.55 27.93 21.39
C GLY A 333 -0.95 26.65 20.85
N ILE A 334 0.10 26.16 21.51
CA ILE A 334 0.67 24.85 21.27
C ILE A 334 -0.16 23.80 22.02
N CYS A 335 -0.58 22.77 21.32
CA CYS A 335 -1.28 21.63 21.91
C CYS A 335 -0.29 20.56 22.38
N LYS A 336 -0.49 20.06 23.60
CA LYS A 336 0.30 18.99 24.21
C LYS A 336 -0.56 17.79 24.58
N LYS A 337 0.06 16.61 24.62
CA LYS A 337 -0.54 15.36 25.09
C LYS A 337 -0.35 15.32 26.61
N THR A 338 -1.40 15.53 27.35
CA THR A 338 -1.36 15.59 28.83
C THR A 338 -2.12 14.48 29.52
N MET A 339 -3.08 13.86 28.79
CA MET A 339 -3.90 12.80 29.39
C MET A 339 -3.17 11.45 29.40
N VAL A 340 -3.24 10.83 30.56
CA VAL A 340 -2.65 9.53 30.87
C VAL A 340 -3.78 8.59 31.31
N ARG A 341 -3.72 7.34 30.96
CA ARG A 341 -4.64 6.30 31.43
C ARG A 341 -3.91 4.99 31.65
N GLU A 342 -4.51 4.09 32.42
CA GLU A 342 -4.02 2.72 32.51
C GLU A 342 -3.92 2.05 31.14
N ASN A 343 -2.95 1.13 31.02
CA ASN A 343 -2.77 0.40 29.80
C ASN A 343 -3.97 -0.53 29.55
N PRO A 344 -4.72 -0.37 28.43
CA PRO A 344 -5.89 -1.21 28.16
C PRO A 344 -5.55 -2.67 27.83
N LYS A 345 -4.26 -3.00 27.78
CA LYS A 345 -3.80 -4.38 27.54
C LYS A 345 -3.50 -5.04 28.87
N PRO A 346 -4.27 -6.06 29.30
CA PRO A 346 -4.14 -6.66 30.64
C PRO A 346 -2.77 -7.28 30.94
N TYR A 347 -2.00 -7.61 29.88
CA TYR A 347 -0.64 -8.15 30.01
C TYR A 347 0.46 -7.06 30.06
N ARG A 348 0.10 -5.78 30.13
CA ARG A 348 1.03 -4.66 30.26
C ARG A 348 0.60 -3.78 31.42
N THR A 349 1.43 -3.71 32.41
CA THR A 349 1.25 -2.83 33.58
C THR A 349 1.70 -1.40 33.25
N GLY A 350 1.19 -0.43 34.01
CA GLY A 350 1.58 0.96 33.94
C GLY A 350 0.68 1.84 33.09
N ASN A 351 0.93 3.13 33.16
CA ASN A 351 0.14 4.15 32.49
C ASN A 351 0.67 4.48 31.10
N ILE A 352 -0.24 4.79 30.20
CA ILE A 352 0.10 5.22 28.82
C ILE A 352 -0.50 6.59 28.52
N ILE A 353 0.22 7.37 27.71
CA ILE A 353 -0.27 8.66 27.21
C ILE A 353 -1.35 8.41 26.15
N VAL A 354 -2.47 9.13 26.26
CA VAL A 354 -3.56 9.10 25.28
C VAL A 354 -3.17 9.94 24.07
N HIS A 355 -2.60 9.30 23.04
CA HIS A 355 -2.07 9.99 21.85
C HIS A 355 -3.12 10.73 21.01
N GLY A 356 -4.38 10.30 21.05
CA GLY A 356 -5.48 10.90 20.29
C GLY A 356 -6.11 12.14 20.93
N LEU A 357 -5.70 12.51 22.17
CA LEU A 357 -6.22 13.67 22.89
C LEU A 357 -5.08 14.66 23.15
N ILE A 358 -5.33 15.91 22.82
CA ILE A 358 -4.40 17.03 23.01
C ILE A 358 -5.07 18.16 23.78
N CYS A 359 -4.30 18.88 24.61
CA CYS A 359 -4.74 20.05 25.36
C CYS A 359 -4.03 21.29 24.88
N CYS A 360 -4.78 22.36 24.61
CA CYS A 360 -4.23 23.66 24.26
C CYS A 360 -3.65 24.38 25.48
N LYS A 361 -2.40 24.85 25.39
CA LYS A 361 -1.76 25.60 26.48
C LYS A 361 -2.43 26.97 26.81
N ASN A 362 -3.13 27.54 25.84
CA ASN A 362 -3.83 28.83 26.00
C ASN A 362 -5.26 28.65 26.56
N GLY A 363 -5.56 27.53 27.21
CA GLY A 363 -6.86 27.36 27.88
C GLY A 363 -8.07 27.07 26.98
N CYS A 364 -7.88 26.80 25.65
CA CYS A 364 -9.01 26.48 24.76
C CYS A 364 -9.69 25.16 25.08
N GLY A 365 -9.08 24.30 25.93
CA GLY A 365 -9.59 23.00 26.31
C GLY A 365 -8.92 21.81 25.58
N TYR A 366 -9.61 20.67 25.63
CA TYR A 366 -9.14 19.41 25.03
C TYR A 366 -9.73 19.19 23.66
N TRP A 367 -8.89 18.67 22.76
CA TRP A 367 -9.27 18.37 21.37
C TRP A 367 -8.93 16.94 21.01
N ASN A 368 -9.75 16.36 20.16
CA ASN A 368 -9.31 15.20 19.40
C ASN A 368 -8.21 15.68 18.42
N ARG A 369 -7.05 14.99 18.43
CA ARG A 369 -5.88 15.37 17.62
C ARG A 369 -6.18 15.39 16.13
N ASP A 370 -6.93 14.39 15.63
CA ASP A 370 -7.21 14.23 14.21
C ASP A 370 -8.25 15.28 13.74
N VAL A 371 -9.18 15.69 14.62
CA VAL A 371 -10.06 16.86 14.38
C VAL A 371 -9.24 18.13 14.26
N ASN A 372 -8.31 18.37 15.19
CA ASN A 372 -7.47 19.57 15.19
C ASN A 372 -6.60 19.60 13.92
N GLY A 373 -5.97 18.46 13.55
CA GLY A 373 -5.17 18.33 12.34
C GLY A 373 -5.97 18.60 11.08
N SER A 374 -7.12 17.93 10.91
CA SER A 374 -7.99 18.13 9.74
C SER A 374 -8.51 19.56 9.64
N THR A 375 -8.85 20.22 10.76
CA THR A 375 -9.30 21.61 10.76
C THR A 375 -8.19 22.56 10.33
N ASN A 376 -6.95 22.32 10.77
CA ASN A 376 -5.81 23.12 10.32
C ASN A 376 -5.49 22.86 8.82
N ILE A 377 -5.57 21.63 8.35
CA ILE A 377 -5.46 21.30 6.90
C ILE A 377 -6.55 22.04 6.12
N TYR A 378 -7.80 22.08 6.64
CA TYR A 378 -8.89 22.81 6.02
C TYR A 378 -8.56 24.30 5.89
N LYS A 379 -8.05 24.95 6.92
CA LYS A 379 -7.69 26.38 6.88
C LYS A 379 -6.60 26.68 5.86
N ILE A 380 -5.59 25.81 5.74
CA ILE A 380 -4.55 25.95 4.72
C ILE A 380 -5.18 25.87 3.32
N ALA A 381 -5.99 24.84 3.07
CA ALA A 381 -6.64 24.65 1.78
C ALA A 381 -7.63 25.77 1.43
N TYR A 382 -8.40 26.24 2.40
CA TYR A 382 -9.34 27.35 2.24
C TYR A 382 -8.62 28.65 1.88
N ASN A 383 -7.51 28.97 2.56
CA ASN A 383 -6.72 30.15 2.25
C ASN A 383 -6.12 30.07 0.84
N ALA A 384 -5.54 28.93 0.47
CA ALA A 384 -4.97 28.74 -0.88
C ALA A 384 -6.02 28.92 -1.98
N ILE A 385 -7.19 28.29 -1.86
CA ILE A 385 -8.26 28.37 -2.86
C ILE A 385 -8.82 29.81 -2.99
N ASN A 386 -8.83 30.56 -1.89
CA ASN A 386 -9.28 31.96 -1.89
C ASN A 386 -8.15 32.97 -2.12
N ASN A 387 -7.01 32.56 -2.65
CA ASN A 387 -5.83 33.38 -2.90
C ASN A 387 -5.35 34.18 -1.67
N LYS A 388 -5.51 33.61 -0.47
CA LYS A 388 -5.00 34.16 0.79
C LYS A 388 -3.69 33.47 1.14
N GLU A 389 -2.83 34.18 1.86
CA GLU A 389 -1.60 33.61 2.37
C GLU A 389 -1.86 32.47 3.35
N ARG A 390 -0.94 31.52 3.38
CA ARG A 390 -0.97 30.43 4.35
C ARG A 390 -0.92 30.99 5.77
N PRO A 391 -1.74 30.50 6.72
CA PRO A 391 -1.74 30.99 8.09
C PRO A 391 -0.34 30.95 8.72
N ASN A 392 0.12 32.07 9.28
CA ASN A 392 1.48 32.23 9.81
C ASN A 392 1.88 31.17 10.83
N TYR A 393 0.96 30.77 11.71
CA TYR A 393 1.20 29.73 12.72
C TYR A 393 1.38 28.31 12.14
N LEU A 394 1.02 28.09 10.87
CA LEU A 394 1.18 26.86 10.10
C LEU A 394 2.28 26.99 9.01
N SER A 395 2.93 28.14 8.91
CA SER A 395 3.96 28.42 7.92
C SER A 395 5.35 28.04 8.44
N ARG A 396 6.25 27.65 7.54
CA ARG A 396 7.68 27.55 7.81
C ARG A 396 8.25 28.96 7.66
N SER A 397 8.68 29.60 8.75
CA SER A 397 9.31 30.91 8.66
C SER A 397 10.51 30.88 7.74
N LYS A 398 10.43 31.62 6.64
CA LYS A 398 11.61 32.06 5.89
C LYS A 398 12.18 33.22 6.70
N ASN A 399 13.29 32.97 7.42
CA ASN A 399 14.08 33.97 8.15
C ASN A 399 13.40 34.65 9.36
N LEU A 400 13.58 34.08 10.53
CA LEU A 400 13.86 34.83 11.75
C LEU A 400 15.14 34.22 12.32
N SER A 401 16.24 34.85 12.05
CA SER A 401 17.48 34.71 12.79
C SER A 401 17.20 35.08 14.23
N GLY A 402 17.35 34.13 15.15
CA GLY A 402 17.32 34.36 16.59
C GLY A 402 16.09 33.78 17.28
N SER A 403 16.22 32.59 17.74
CA SER A 403 15.99 32.08 19.08
C SER A 403 15.49 30.62 19.09
N LEU A 404 16.30 29.76 19.67
CA LEU A 404 15.92 28.62 20.53
C LEU A 404 14.89 27.64 19.98
N ASP A 405 15.24 26.85 18.98
CA ASP A 405 14.75 25.46 18.79
C ASP A 405 15.53 24.69 17.69
N GLU A 406 16.76 25.10 17.40
CA GLU A 406 17.72 24.24 16.70
C GLU A 406 18.55 23.44 17.71
N LEU A 407 17.93 22.48 18.36
CA LEU A 407 18.67 21.34 18.85
C LEU A 407 19.08 20.51 17.62
N PRO A 408 20.38 20.29 17.41
CA PRO A 408 20.84 19.47 16.31
C PRO A 408 20.19 18.09 16.45
N LYS A 409 19.65 17.58 15.36
CA LYS A 409 19.15 16.19 15.29
C LYS A 409 20.23 15.30 15.87
N PRO A 410 19.95 14.48 16.89
CA PRO A 410 20.95 13.61 17.45
C PRO A 410 21.50 12.72 16.34
N LYS A 411 22.75 12.89 16.00
CA LYS A 411 23.50 11.92 15.21
C LYS A 411 23.54 10.67 16.05
N PHE A 412 22.72 9.67 15.70
CA PHE A 412 22.81 8.36 16.32
C PHE A 412 24.15 7.75 15.98
N ILE A 413 25.10 7.88 16.90
CA ILE A 413 26.32 7.10 16.93
C ILE A 413 25.87 5.64 17.12
N ARG A 414 26.21 4.80 16.16
CA ARG A 414 26.04 3.35 16.26
C ARG A 414 26.84 2.85 17.46
N SER A 415 26.21 2.55 18.58
CA SER A 415 26.83 1.70 19.57
C SER A 415 26.75 0.26 19.06
N ALA A 416 27.90 -0.28 18.74
CA ALA A 416 28.10 -1.70 18.51
C ALA A 416 27.93 -2.45 19.85
N LYS A 417 26.73 -2.84 20.21
CA LYS A 417 26.49 -3.94 21.16
C LYS A 417 25.08 -4.46 20.93
N GLY A 418 25.02 -5.70 20.43
CA GLY A 418 23.82 -6.44 20.17
C GLY A 418 23.00 -6.68 21.43
N LYS A 419 21.73 -6.29 21.37
CA LYS A 419 20.66 -6.93 22.12
C LYS A 419 19.55 -7.29 21.15
N LEU A 420 19.37 -8.58 20.98
CA LEU A 420 18.26 -9.20 20.27
C LEU A 420 16.95 -8.75 20.90
N CYS A 421 16.29 -7.76 20.30
CA CYS A 421 14.87 -7.55 20.53
C CYS A 421 14.11 -8.57 19.70
N ARG A 422 13.53 -9.58 20.36
CA ARG A 422 12.52 -10.46 19.79
C ARG A 422 11.32 -9.60 19.34
N PHE A 423 11.30 -9.25 18.08
CA PHE A 423 10.08 -8.82 17.43
C PHE A 423 9.38 -10.05 16.86
N LEU A 424 8.26 -10.39 17.46
CA LEU A 424 7.22 -11.17 16.81
C LEU A 424 6.84 -10.43 15.53
N VAL A 425 7.40 -10.88 14.43
CA VAL A 425 7.00 -10.44 13.09
C VAL A 425 5.62 -11.04 12.87
N GLY A 426 4.59 -10.24 13.16
CA GLY A 426 3.29 -10.50 12.61
C GLY A 426 3.44 -10.43 11.09
N PHE A 427 3.46 -11.58 10.44
CA PHE A 427 3.28 -11.68 9.01
C PHE A 427 2.04 -10.86 8.65
N CYS A 428 2.22 -9.80 7.89
CA CYS A 428 1.14 -9.19 7.14
C CYS A 428 0.99 -10.05 5.88
N PRO A 429 -0.02 -10.92 5.79
CA PRO A 429 -0.37 -11.47 4.50
C PRO A 429 -1.05 -10.36 3.72
N ILE A 430 -0.65 -10.22 2.53
CA ILE A 430 -1.08 -9.42 1.39
C ILE A 430 -2.52 -8.97 1.47
#